data_5d3d42aa47dc7471cbfb2c9f5a08e8b6
#
_entry.id   5d3d42aa47dc7471cbfb2c9f5a08e8b6
#
_cell.length_a   1.000
_cell.length_b   1.000
_cell.length_c   1.000
_cell.angle_alpha   90.00
_cell.angle_beta   90.00
_cell.angle_gamma   90.00
#
_symmetry.space_group_name_H-M   'P 1'
#
loop_
_entity.id
_entity.type
_entity.pdbx_description
1 polymer ?
#
loop_
_entity_poly.entity_id
_entity_poly.type
_entity_poly.pdbx_seq_one_letter_code
_entity_poly.pdbx_strand_id
1 'polypeptide(L)'
;MHQRQLDTVRHYLTQLQAGNTAAMIDAFEVDGLVHSPFLGEMAARDFFPRLAQASRQSVITVHDLFFTVQPTEEMARAAAYFRYDWTLADGRVVSFNCVDLFEFHAGSDRIDRMHIVYDTHPLRERVGGNVLDDR
;
A
#
# COMPACT_ATOMS: atom_id res chain seq x y z
N MET A 1 -17.72 9.07 10.36
CA MET A 1 -17.29 9.54 9.09
C MET A 1 -15.84 9.20 8.78
N HIS A 2 -14.90 9.85 9.44
CA HIS A 2 -13.49 9.46 9.32
C HIS A 2 -13.26 8.04 9.73
N GLN A 3 -14.04 7.54 10.67
CA GLN A 3 -13.83 6.23 11.25
C GLN A 3 -13.93 5.12 10.21
N ARG A 4 -14.91 5.21 9.31
CA ARG A 4 -15.08 4.18 8.30
C ARG A 4 -13.90 4.12 7.33
N GLN A 5 -13.35 5.29 6.98
CA GLN A 5 -12.20 5.36 6.10
C GLN A 5 -10.94 4.85 6.79
N LEU A 6 -10.75 5.19 8.07
CA LEU A 6 -9.64 4.65 8.86
C LEU A 6 -9.78 3.14 9.05
N ASP A 7 -11.00 2.66 9.22
CA ASP A 7 -11.23 1.21 9.30
C ASP A 7 -10.82 0.51 8.00
N THR A 8 -11.09 1.14 6.87
CA THR A 8 -10.64 0.60 5.57
C THR A 8 -9.12 0.52 5.52
N VAL A 9 -8.42 1.55 5.99
CA VAL A 9 -6.96 1.54 6.03
C VAL A 9 -6.45 0.40 6.90
N ARG A 10 -7.01 0.24 8.10
CA ARG A 10 -6.62 -0.86 9.00
C ARG A 10 -6.90 -2.21 8.36
N HIS A 11 -8.05 -2.36 7.73
CA HIS A 11 -8.41 -3.59 7.05
C HIS A 11 -7.41 -3.90 5.94
N TYR A 12 -7.07 -2.89 5.12
CA TYR A 12 -6.09 -3.06 4.06
C TYR A 12 -4.75 -3.57 4.61
N LEU A 13 -4.25 -2.96 5.69
CA LEU A 13 -2.97 -3.36 6.27
C LEU A 13 -3.02 -4.80 6.81
N THR A 14 -4.15 -5.18 7.41
CA THR A 14 -4.35 -6.55 7.88
C THR A 14 -4.31 -7.53 6.70
N GLN A 15 -4.95 -7.19 5.60
CA GLN A 15 -4.98 -8.05 4.42
C GLN A 15 -3.64 -8.09 3.70
N LEU A 16 -2.89 -7.00 3.74
CA LEU A 16 -1.52 -6.97 3.21
C LEU A 16 -0.66 -7.98 3.95
N GLN A 17 -0.72 -7.99 5.28
CA GLN A 17 0.03 -8.96 6.06
C GLN A 17 -0.43 -10.40 5.79
N ALA A 18 -1.74 -10.59 5.65
CA ALA A 18 -2.30 -11.90 5.38
C ALA A 18 -2.01 -12.40 3.96
N GLY A 19 -1.57 -11.50 3.06
CA GLY A 19 -1.36 -11.86 1.66
C GLY A 19 -2.65 -12.12 0.91
N ASN A 20 -3.75 -11.54 1.36
CA ASN A 20 -5.07 -11.75 0.76
C ASN A 20 -5.28 -10.76 -0.39
N THR A 21 -4.84 -11.16 -1.58
CA THR A 21 -4.88 -10.30 -2.76
C THR A 21 -6.30 -9.83 -3.09
N ALA A 22 -7.27 -10.72 -3.05
CA ALA A 22 -8.66 -10.36 -3.37
C ALA A 22 -9.20 -9.32 -2.40
N ALA A 23 -8.91 -9.47 -1.11
CA ALA A 23 -9.40 -8.53 -0.11
C ALA A 23 -8.73 -7.15 -0.24
N MET A 24 -7.45 -7.12 -0.62
CA MET A 24 -6.78 -5.85 -0.86
C MET A 24 -7.40 -5.12 -2.06
N ILE A 25 -7.65 -5.83 -3.14
CA ILE A 25 -8.29 -5.24 -4.32
C ILE A 25 -9.68 -4.72 -3.95
N ASP A 26 -10.41 -5.47 -3.13
CA ASP A 26 -11.78 -5.13 -2.75
C ASP A 26 -11.86 -3.90 -1.85
N ALA A 27 -10.76 -3.52 -1.21
CA ALA A 27 -10.70 -2.29 -0.42
C ALA A 27 -10.67 -1.02 -1.30
N PHE A 28 -10.46 -1.17 -2.59
CA PHE A 28 -10.35 -0.06 -3.54
C PHE A 28 -11.64 0.12 -4.31
N GLU A 29 -11.86 1.34 -4.81
CA GLU A 29 -12.85 1.57 -5.84
C GLU A 29 -12.51 0.73 -7.07
N VAL A 30 -13.50 0.47 -7.91
CA VAL A 30 -13.29 -0.40 -9.07
C VAL A 30 -12.21 0.14 -10.00
N ASP A 31 -12.08 1.46 -10.09
CA ASP A 31 -11.04 2.13 -10.87
C ASP A 31 -9.89 2.62 -9.99
N GLY A 32 -9.75 2.07 -8.80
CA GLY A 32 -8.71 2.49 -7.86
C GLY A 32 -7.32 2.28 -8.40
N LEU A 33 -6.41 3.19 -8.04
CA LEU A 33 -5.05 3.20 -8.54
C LEU A 33 -4.04 3.06 -7.42
N VAL A 34 -2.91 2.43 -7.74
CA VAL A 34 -1.75 2.37 -6.85
C VAL A 34 -0.56 2.98 -7.57
N HIS A 35 0.13 3.89 -6.89
CA HIS A 35 1.37 4.45 -7.38
C HIS A 35 2.51 3.97 -6.48
N SER A 36 3.46 3.24 -7.04
CA SER A 36 4.60 2.73 -6.28
C SER A 36 5.91 3.28 -6.84
N PRO A 37 6.97 3.34 -6.02
CA PRO A 37 8.24 3.90 -6.47
C PRO A 37 8.89 3.15 -7.63
N PHE A 38 8.70 1.82 -7.70
CA PHE A 38 9.35 1.03 -8.73
C PHE A 38 8.48 0.78 -9.95
N LEU A 39 7.18 0.61 -9.74
CA LEU A 39 6.28 0.20 -10.83
C LEU A 39 5.47 1.35 -11.41
N GLY A 40 5.52 2.53 -10.78
CA GLY A 40 4.72 3.66 -11.22
C GLY A 40 3.24 3.43 -10.91
N GLU A 41 2.38 4.03 -11.73
CA GLU A 41 0.94 3.99 -11.51
C GLU A 41 0.30 2.84 -12.27
N MET A 42 -0.55 2.08 -11.59
CA MET A 42 -1.34 1.04 -12.24
C MET A 42 -2.61 0.77 -11.45
N ALA A 43 -3.57 0.12 -12.09
CA ALA A 43 -4.81 -0.26 -11.41
C ALA A 43 -4.52 -1.21 -10.25
N ALA A 44 -5.28 -1.06 -9.16
CA ALA A 44 -5.11 -1.93 -8.00
C ALA A 44 -5.26 -3.40 -8.38
N ARG A 45 -6.22 -3.71 -9.27
CA ARG A 45 -6.46 -5.09 -9.70
C ARG A 45 -5.28 -5.70 -10.45
N ASP A 46 -4.38 -4.87 -10.96
CA ASP A 46 -3.17 -5.33 -11.65
C ASP A 46 -1.95 -5.32 -10.73
N PHE A 47 -1.92 -4.37 -9.79
CA PHE A 47 -0.79 -4.21 -8.88
C PHE A 47 -0.68 -5.35 -7.88
N PHE A 48 -1.78 -5.70 -7.22
CA PHE A 48 -1.71 -6.65 -6.11
C PHE A 48 -1.39 -8.08 -6.55
N PRO A 49 -1.84 -8.57 -7.70
CA PRO A 49 -1.34 -9.86 -8.18
C PRO A 49 0.16 -9.87 -8.43
N ARG A 50 0.73 -8.75 -8.91
CA ARG A 50 2.18 -8.65 -9.11
C ARG A 50 2.92 -8.64 -7.79
N LEU A 51 2.38 -7.92 -6.80
CA LEU A 51 2.94 -7.93 -5.45
C LEU A 51 2.92 -9.33 -4.87
N ALA A 52 1.83 -10.06 -5.06
CA ALA A 52 1.71 -11.43 -4.56
C ALA A 52 2.79 -12.34 -5.17
N GLN A 53 3.05 -12.20 -6.46
CA GLN A 53 4.09 -12.98 -7.12
C GLN A 53 5.48 -12.68 -6.61
N ALA A 54 5.71 -11.43 -6.19
CA ALA A 54 7.02 -10.99 -5.69
C ALA A 54 7.22 -11.31 -4.21
N SER A 55 6.18 -11.76 -3.51
CA SER A 55 6.17 -11.86 -2.06
C SER A 55 6.01 -13.28 -1.59
N ARG A 56 6.71 -13.63 -0.50
CA ARG A 56 6.46 -14.87 0.23
C ARG A 56 5.74 -14.58 1.55
N GLN A 57 6.13 -13.50 2.22
CA GLN A 57 5.57 -13.17 3.51
C GLN A 57 5.68 -11.66 3.74
N SER A 58 4.71 -11.11 4.43
CA SER A 58 4.72 -9.69 4.83
C SER A 58 4.39 -9.60 6.31
N VAL A 59 5.21 -8.87 7.06
CA VAL A 59 4.91 -8.56 8.46
C VAL A 59 4.81 -7.04 8.57
N ILE A 60 3.68 -6.57 9.05
CA ILE A 60 3.37 -5.14 9.11
C ILE A 60 3.31 -4.72 10.58
N THR A 61 4.12 -3.74 10.95
CA THR A 61 4.08 -3.16 12.29
C THR A 61 3.67 -1.71 12.14
N VAL A 62 2.45 -1.39 12.53
CA VAL A 62 1.89 -0.05 12.38
C VAL A 62 2.47 0.86 13.45
N HIS A 63 3.08 1.97 13.02
CA HIS A 63 3.56 3.00 13.94
C HIS A 63 2.45 3.99 14.25
N ASP A 64 1.72 4.45 13.24
CA ASP A 64 0.65 5.43 13.44
C ASP A 64 -0.23 5.53 12.19
N LEU A 65 -1.42 6.05 12.39
CA LEU A 65 -2.36 6.36 11.33
C LEU A 65 -2.73 7.85 11.44
N PHE A 66 -2.88 8.48 10.29
CA PHE A 66 -3.17 9.92 10.20
C PHE A 66 -4.37 10.14 9.31
N PHE A 67 -5.10 11.20 9.56
CA PHE A 67 -6.23 11.55 8.73
C PHE A 67 -6.22 13.04 8.45
N THR A 68 -6.76 13.43 7.29
CA THR A 68 -6.87 14.82 6.87
C THR A 68 -7.50 15.67 7.98
N VAL A 69 -6.83 16.77 8.32
CA VAL A 69 -7.33 17.69 9.36
C VAL A 69 -8.61 18.38 8.88
N GLN A 70 -8.63 18.80 7.62
CA GLN A 70 -9.79 19.46 7.03
C GLN A 70 -10.09 18.81 5.68
N PRO A 71 -10.94 17.77 5.68
CA PRO A 71 -11.32 17.15 4.40
C PRO A 71 -12.13 18.16 3.56
N THR A 72 -11.91 18.12 2.27
CA THR A 72 -12.71 18.92 1.34
C THR A 72 -14.04 18.22 1.10
N GLU A 73 -14.94 18.90 0.39
CA GLU A 73 -16.21 18.28 0.01
C GLU A 73 -16.02 17.10 -0.94
N GLU A 74 -14.90 17.07 -1.64
CA GLU A 74 -14.67 16.07 -2.69
C GLU A 74 -13.71 14.98 -2.28
N MET A 75 -12.81 15.26 -1.33
CA MET A 75 -11.67 14.38 -1.09
C MET A 75 -11.28 14.37 0.38
N ALA A 76 -10.94 13.19 0.89
CA ALA A 76 -10.29 13.03 2.17
C ALA A 76 -9.06 12.15 1.97
N ARG A 77 -8.06 12.34 2.83
CA ARG A 77 -6.81 11.59 2.76
C ARG A 77 -6.47 11.00 4.12
N ALA A 78 -5.88 9.81 4.08
CA ALA A 78 -5.33 9.18 5.26
C ALA A 78 -3.90 8.75 4.95
N ALA A 79 -3.12 8.54 6.01
CA ALA A 79 -1.77 7.99 5.86
C ALA A 79 -1.55 6.92 6.89
N ALA A 80 -0.86 5.86 6.49
CA ALA A 80 -0.40 4.83 7.40
C ALA A 80 1.12 4.84 7.40
N TYR A 81 1.71 4.99 8.59
CA TYR A 81 3.15 4.93 8.78
C TYR A 81 3.45 3.60 9.47
N PHE A 82 4.22 2.74 8.80
CA PHE A 82 4.44 1.38 9.32
C PHE A 82 5.79 0.84 8.90
N ARG A 83 6.26 -0.14 9.65
CA ARG A 83 7.43 -0.93 9.28
C ARG A 83 6.95 -2.12 8.46
N TYR A 84 7.62 -2.36 7.37
CA TYR A 84 7.34 -3.48 6.47
C TYR A 84 8.53 -4.43 6.51
N ASP A 85 8.33 -5.63 7.03
CA ASP A 85 9.31 -6.71 6.93
C ASP A 85 8.84 -7.64 5.83
N TRP A 86 9.48 -7.54 4.69
CA TRP A 86 9.01 -8.15 3.45
C TRP A 86 9.96 -9.27 3.05
N THR A 87 9.43 -10.49 2.99
CA THR A 87 10.17 -11.64 2.46
C THR A 87 9.81 -11.79 0.99
N LEU A 88 10.81 -11.65 0.15
CA LEU A 88 10.65 -11.76 -1.28
C LEU A 88 10.45 -13.22 -1.69
N ALA A 89 10.00 -13.40 -2.93
CA ALA A 89 9.72 -14.74 -3.45
C ALA A 89 10.95 -15.66 -3.41
N ASP A 90 12.14 -15.10 -3.53
CA ASP A 90 13.39 -15.86 -3.47
C ASP A 90 13.91 -16.09 -2.05
N GLY A 91 13.18 -15.65 -1.03
CA GLY A 91 13.51 -15.85 0.37
C GLY A 91 14.31 -14.75 1.02
N ARG A 92 14.79 -13.77 0.27
CA ARG A 92 15.49 -12.63 0.87
C ARG A 92 14.50 -11.76 1.63
N VAL A 93 14.98 -11.14 2.70
CA VAL A 93 14.14 -10.25 3.53
C VAL A 93 14.66 -8.83 3.39
N VAL A 94 13.76 -7.90 3.13
CA VAL A 94 14.04 -6.48 3.17
C VAL A 94 13.09 -5.82 4.16
N SER A 95 13.63 -4.90 4.96
CA SER A 95 12.85 -4.22 6.01
C SER A 95 13.02 -2.72 5.84
N PHE A 96 11.91 -2.00 5.93
CA PHE A 96 11.93 -0.55 5.76
C PHE A 96 10.69 0.05 6.39
N ASN A 97 10.76 1.35 6.65
CA ASN A 97 9.59 2.11 7.04
C ASN A 97 8.92 2.68 5.80
N CYS A 98 7.63 2.67 5.80
CA CYS A 98 6.83 3.02 4.64
C CYS A 98 5.69 3.95 5.07
N VAL A 99 5.32 4.87 4.20
CA VAL A 99 4.11 5.66 4.37
C VAL A 99 3.23 5.40 3.14
N ASP A 100 2.04 4.88 3.38
CA ASP A 100 1.02 4.77 2.34
C ASP A 100 0.05 5.93 2.49
N LEU A 101 -0.11 6.71 1.44
CA LEU A 101 -1.08 7.80 1.38
C LEU A 101 -2.32 7.31 0.64
N PHE A 102 -3.48 7.43 1.29
CA PHE A 102 -4.75 6.96 0.75
C PHE A 102 -5.64 8.13 0.46
N GLU A 103 -6.25 8.14 -0.71
CA GLU A 103 -7.24 9.15 -1.08
C GLU A 103 -8.61 8.49 -1.22
N PHE A 104 -9.62 9.15 -0.66
CA PHE A 104 -11.01 8.71 -0.71
C PHE A 104 -11.85 9.83 -1.27
N HIS A 105 -12.82 9.50 -2.12
CA HIS A 105 -13.88 10.45 -2.42
C HIS A 105 -14.74 10.67 -1.18
N ALA A 106 -15.23 11.87 -1.01
CA ALA A 106 -16.08 12.19 0.14
C ALA A 106 -17.27 11.23 0.18
N GLY A 107 -17.53 10.69 1.36
CA GLY A 107 -18.63 9.76 1.55
C GLY A 107 -18.35 8.33 1.17
N SER A 108 -17.20 8.04 0.57
CA SER A 108 -16.82 6.68 0.22
C SER A 108 -15.81 6.14 1.22
N ASP A 109 -15.93 4.87 1.56
CA ASP A 109 -14.96 4.17 2.37
C ASP A 109 -14.08 3.21 1.56
N ARG A 110 -14.12 3.32 0.23
CA ARG A 110 -13.22 2.59 -0.66
C ARG A 110 -12.12 3.52 -1.14
N ILE A 111 -10.92 2.97 -1.27
CA ILE A 111 -9.74 3.73 -1.64
C ILE A 111 -9.79 4.07 -3.13
N ASP A 112 -9.69 5.36 -3.44
CA ASP A 112 -9.63 5.81 -4.83
C ASP A 112 -8.19 5.72 -5.36
N ARG A 113 -7.23 6.11 -4.53
CA ARG A 113 -5.81 6.09 -4.91
C ARG A 113 -4.96 5.83 -3.68
N MET A 114 -3.93 5.01 -3.85
CA MET A 114 -2.92 4.80 -2.83
C MET A 114 -1.56 5.15 -3.42
N HIS A 115 -0.80 5.95 -2.70
CA HIS A 115 0.54 6.34 -3.09
C HIS A 115 1.52 5.79 -2.06
N ILE A 116 2.38 4.88 -2.48
CA ILE A 116 3.36 4.23 -1.61
C ILE A 116 4.62 5.08 -1.59
N VAL A 117 5.10 5.43 -0.39
CA VAL A 117 6.29 6.29 -0.23
C VAL A 117 7.27 5.61 0.69
N TYR A 118 8.47 5.37 0.22
CA TYR A 118 9.58 4.93 1.07
C TYR A 118 10.90 5.27 0.40
N ASP A 119 11.98 5.26 1.20
CA ASP A 119 13.30 5.53 0.66
C ASP A 119 13.78 4.30 -0.10
N THR A 120 13.93 4.43 -1.40
CA THR A 120 14.32 3.31 -2.26
C THR A 120 15.83 3.07 -2.29
N HIS A 121 16.62 4.02 -1.79
CA HIS A 121 18.08 3.91 -1.89
C HIS A 121 18.62 2.62 -1.23
N PRO A 122 18.28 2.32 0.01
CA PRO A 122 18.76 1.08 0.62
C PRO A 122 18.23 -0.17 -0.07
N LEU A 123 17.04 -0.08 -0.67
CA LEU A 123 16.40 -1.23 -1.28
C LEU A 123 16.99 -1.58 -2.64
N ARG A 124 17.58 -0.61 -3.33
CA ARG A 124 18.09 -0.83 -4.68
C ARG A 124 19.19 -1.88 -4.72
N GLU A 125 20.00 -1.95 -3.69
CA GLU A 125 21.03 -2.96 -3.63
C GLU A 125 20.47 -4.35 -3.38
N ARG A 126 19.32 -4.43 -2.69
CA ARG A 126 18.74 -5.70 -2.31
C ARG A 126 17.78 -6.24 -3.36
N VAL A 127 17.03 -5.35 -4.01
CA VAL A 127 16.06 -5.76 -5.03
C VAL A 127 16.48 -5.31 -6.42
N GLY A 128 17.54 -4.55 -6.53
CA GLY A 128 18.02 -4.04 -7.80
C GLY A 128 18.35 -5.16 -8.76
N GLY A 129 17.99 -4.99 -10.01
CA GLY A 129 18.19 -6.00 -11.02
C GLY A 129 17.18 -7.13 -10.94
N ASN A 130 16.24 -7.05 -10.01
CA ASN A 130 15.22 -8.06 -9.82
C ASN A 130 13.87 -7.55 -10.34
N VAL A 131 12.82 -8.10 -9.76
CA VAL A 131 11.47 -7.88 -10.24
C VAL A 131 11.06 -6.42 -10.19
N LEU A 132 11.50 -5.69 -9.15
CA LEU A 132 11.02 -4.34 -8.91
C LEU A 132 11.90 -3.24 -9.47
N ASP A 133 13.15 -3.53 -9.73
CA ASP A 133 14.08 -2.54 -10.27
C ASP A 133 14.36 -2.89 -11.71
N ASP A 134 13.69 -2.20 -12.61
CA ASP A 134 13.70 -2.54 -14.02
C ASP A 134 14.38 -1.51 -14.91
N ARG A 135 15.10 -0.60 -14.34
CA ARG A 135 15.73 0.46 -15.10
C ARG A 135 16.48 0.02 -16.32
#